data_7080ff28abdc2787cf1bd6b941aef1b5
#
_entry.id   7080ff28abdc2787cf1bd6b941aef1b5
#
_cell.length_a   1.000
_cell.length_b   1.000
_cell.length_c   1.000
_cell.angle_alpha   90.00
_cell.angle_beta   90.00
_cell.angle_gamma   90.00
#
_symmetry.space_group_name_H-M   'P 1'
#
loop_
_entity.id
_entity.type
_entity.pdbx_description
1 polymer ?
#
loop_
_entity_poly.entity_id
_entity_poly.type
_entity_poly.pdbx_seq_one_letter_code
_entity_poly.pdbx_strand_id
1 'polypeptide(L)'
;MSAELDLGAYLRRIGLAASPAADLAGLRAMHYAHATSIPFENLDIQLGLPIRLDLGSLQAKLVARRRGGYCFEHNTLFLAVLKAVGFEAIACEARVRLGALELLPRTHMLLLVRLEGAHWLCDVGFGGEGLLHPVPLDFEAHAQFLNTYRVSAEGCLRVLQSFHDGAWEDLYAFVPEERFPIDFVLANHYTSTHPDSRFLQTLTAQLPGPEVRRILRNRAYAELRGERAEGRELAPEEVIPVLREVFGIEMPEGARFRALEG
;
A
#
# COMPACT_ATOMS: atom_id res chain seq x y z
N MET A 1 0.56 -0.05 -27.62
CA MET A 1 1.67 0.79 -27.08
C MET A 1 1.41 0.92 -25.59
N SER A 2 2.37 0.55 -24.73
CA SER A 2 2.24 0.79 -23.29
C SER A 2 2.23 2.30 -23.06
N ALA A 3 1.31 2.78 -22.20
CA ALA A 3 1.26 4.20 -21.82
C ALA A 3 2.60 4.58 -21.17
N GLU A 4 3.13 5.75 -21.51
CA GLU A 4 4.31 6.32 -20.88
C GLU A 4 3.95 6.93 -19.52
N LEU A 5 4.90 6.93 -18.59
CA LEU A 5 4.70 7.53 -17.26
C LEU A 5 4.75 9.06 -17.36
N ASP A 6 3.68 9.74 -16.95
CA ASP A 6 3.73 11.19 -16.66
C ASP A 6 4.27 11.41 -15.23
N LEU A 7 5.60 11.42 -15.13
CA LEU A 7 6.30 11.64 -13.86
C LEU A 7 5.92 12.98 -13.23
N GLY A 8 5.73 14.03 -14.06
CA GLY A 8 5.34 15.35 -13.56
C GLY A 8 3.96 15.37 -12.91
N ALA A 9 2.97 14.72 -13.52
CA ALA A 9 1.64 14.57 -12.92
C ALA A 9 1.69 13.75 -11.62
N TYR A 10 2.47 12.67 -11.61
CA TYR A 10 2.67 11.86 -10.40
C TYR A 10 3.30 12.66 -9.25
N LEU A 11 4.38 13.42 -9.51
CA LEU A 11 5.03 14.25 -8.49
C LEU A 11 4.07 15.30 -7.91
N ARG A 12 3.28 15.97 -8.77
CA ARG A 12 2.21 16.88 -8.30
C ARG A 12 1.16 16.16 -7.45
N ARG A 13 0.79 14.92 -7.81
CA ARG A 13 -0.18 14.13 -7.05
C ARG A 13 0.27 13.85 -5.62
N ILE A 14 1.57 13.59 -5.43
CA ILE A 14 2.16 13.32 -4.11
C ILE A 14 2.76 14.57 -3.44
N GLY A 15 2.58 15.76 -4.01
CA GLY A 15 2.99 17.04 -3.41
C GLY A 15 4.49 17.36 -3.51
N LEU A 16 5.22 16.72 -4.43
CA LEU A 16 6.63 17.04 -4.69
C LEU A 16 6.76 18.03 -5.86
N ALA A 17 7.49 19.13 -5.63
CA ALA A 17 7.66 20.19 -6.61
C ALA A 17 8.62 19.82 -7.76
N ALA A 18 9.57 18.90 -7.51
CA ALA A 18 10.55 18.44 -8.48
C ALA A 18 10.89 16.97 -8.23
N SER A 19 11.49 16.32 -9.24
CA SER A 19 12.01 14.95 -9.11
C SER A 19 13.20 14.95 -8.14
N PRO A 20 13.13 14.15 -7.07
CA PRO A 20 14.28 13.94 -6.19
C PRO A 20 15.44 13.24 -6.91
N ALA A 21 16.64 13.34 -6.35
CA ALA A 21 17.80 12.58 -6.80
C ALA A 21 17.60 11.07 -6.52
N ALA A 22 18.30 10.22 -7.30
CA ALA A 22 18.30 8.77 -7.09
C ALA A 22 19.27 8.37 -5.96
N ASP A 23 19.05 8.91 -4.77
CA ASP A 23 19.79 8.64 -3.53
C ASP A 23 18.84 8.28 -2.39
N LEU A 24 19.37 7.98 -1.21
CA LEU A 24 18.55 7.56 -0.05
C LEU A 24 17.58 8.66 0.41
N ALA A 25 17.99 9.91 0.34
CA ALA A 25 17.13 11.04 0.72
C ALA A 25 15.94 11.16 -0.24
N GLY A 26 16.20 11.06 -1.54
CA GLY A 26 15.17 11.05 -2.58
C GLY A 26 14.25 9.84 -2.49
N LEU A 27 14.79 8.65 -2.22
CA LEU A 27 13.99 7.44 -2.01
C LEU A 27 13.03 7.59 -0.82
N ARG A 28 13.52 8.10 0.32
CA ARG A 28 12.70 8.37 1.51
C ARG A 28 11.64 9.42 1.25
N ALA A 29 11.99 10.51 0.57
CA ALA A 29 11.06 11.59 0.25
C ALA A 29 9.90 11.10 -0.64
N MET A 30 10.20 10.34 -1.70
CA MET A 30 9.17 9.80 -2.60
C MET A 30 8.30 8.76 -1.93
N HIS A 31 8.89 7.83 -1.16
CA HIS A 31 8.15 6.81 -0.43
C HIS A 31 7.17 7.45 0.56
N TYR A 32 7.66 8.38 1.39
CA TYR A 32 6.85 9.12 2.33
C TYR A 32 5.71 9.88 1.65
N ALA A 33 6.05 10.65 0.62
CA ALA A 33 5.08 11.45 -0.11
C ALA A 33 3.99 10.59 -0.76
N HIS A 34 4.35 9.44 -1.36
CA HIS A 34 3.38 8.50 -1.91
C HIS A 34 2.48 7.92 -0.82
N ALA A 35 3.06 7.32 0.22
CA ALA A 35 2.33 6.62 1.26
C ALA A 35 1.34 7.54 2.01
N THR A 36 1.69 8.82 2.20
CA THR A 36 0.85 9.79 2.91
C THR A 36 -0.14 10.56 2.02
N SER A 37 -0.02 10.45 0.69
CA SER A 37 -0.86 11.20 -0.26
C SER A 37 -1.87 10.33 -1.02
N ILE A 38 -1.56 9.05 -1.24
CA ILE A 38 -2.42 8.13 -2.00
C ILE A 38 -2.98 7.08 -1.05
N PRO A 39 -4.30 7.08 -0.78
CA PRO A 39 -4.89 6.15 0.18
C PRO A 39 -4.85 4.71 -0.33
N PHE A 40 -4.62 3.76 0.56
CA PHE A 40 -4.87 2.35 0.31
C PHE A 40 -6.37 2.10 0.32
N GLU A 41 -6.93 1.49 -0.74
CA GLU A 41 -8.38 1.22 -0.83
C GLU A 41 -8.71 0.06 -1.76
N ASN A 42 -9.86 -0.57 -1.56
CA ASN A 42 -10.39 -1.64 -2.40
C ASN A 42 -11.76 -1.32 -3.01
N LEU A 43 -12.10 -0.05 -3.15
CA LEU A 43 -13.45 0.37 -3.51
C LEU A 43 -13.89 -0.10 -4.91
N ASP A 44 -12.96 -0.22 -5.87
CA ASP A 44 -13.29 -0.77 -7.19
C ASP A 44 -13.74 -2.25 -7.07
N ILE A 45 -13.10 -3.04 -6.20
CA ILE A 45 -13.52 -4.42 -5.91
C ILE A 45 -14.93 -4.42 -5.31
N GLN A 46 -15.18 -3.53 -4.37
CA GLN A 46 -16.48 -3.38 -3.71
C GLN A 46 -17.61 -2.96 -4.68
N LEU A 47 -17.24 -2.21 -5.73
CA LEU A 47 -18.14 -1.83 -6.83
C LEU A 47 -18.28 -2.90 -7.92
N GLY A 48 -17.54 -4.02 -7.81
CA GLY A 48 -17.51 -5.05 -8.85
C GLY A 48 -16.73 -4.66 -10.10
N LEU A 49 -15.86 -3.65 -10.01
CA LEU A 49 -15.01 -3.21 -11.12
C LEU A 49 -13.69 -3.98 -11.15
N PRO A 50 -13.14 -4.26 -12.34
CA PRO A 50 -11.87 -4.98 -12.46
C PRO A 50 -10.69 -4.11 -12.04
N ILE A 51 -9.70 -4.72 -11.38
CA ILE A 51 -8.44 -4.07 -11.06
C ILE A 51 -7.47 -4.25 -12.23
N ARG A 52 -7.02 -3.14 -12.79
CA ARG A 52 -6.10 -3.09 -13.93
C ARG A 52 -4.72 -2.63 -13.47
N LEU A 53 -3.68 -3.37 -13.84
CA LEU A 53 -2.30 -3.10 -13.44
C LEU A 53 -1.44 -2.46 -14.56
N ASP A 54 -2.02 -2.20 -15.73
CA ASP A 54 -1.32 -1.45 -16.77
C ASP A 54 -1.11 0.01 -16.36
N LEU A 55 0.04 0.58 -16.74
CA LEU A 55 0.48 1.89 -16.29
C LEU A 55 -0.50 3.02 -16.65
N GLY A 56 -1.19 2.91 -17.80
CA GLY A 56 -2.20 3.89 -18.21
C GLY A 56 -3.40 3.91 -17.27
N SER A 57 -3.92 2.73 -16.93
CA SER A 57 -5.04 2.58 -15.97
C SER A 57 -4.67 3.05 -14.57
N LEU A 58 -3.44 2.73 -14.12
CA LEU A 58 -2.94 3.17 -12.81
C LEU A 58 -2.81 4.68 -12.72
N GLN A 59 -2.23 5.33 -13.73
CA GLN A 59 -2.14 6.79 -13.77
C GLN A 59 -3.52 7.46 -13.83
N ALA A 60 -4.43 6.92 -14.65
CA ALA A 60 -5.79 7.43 -14.72
C ALA A 60 -6.52 7.34 -13.37
N LYS A 61 -6.31 6.25 -12.60
CA LYS A 61 -6.97 6.05 -11.30
C LYS A 61 -6.27 6.81 -10.18
N LEU A 62 -4.99 6.51 -9.91
CA LEU A 62 -4.29 6.98 -8.71
C LEU A 62 -3.84 8.44 -8.85
N VAL A 63 -3.51 8.89 -10.06
CA VAL A 63 -3.00 10.23 -10.31
C VAL A 63 -4.11 11.18 -10.75
N ALA A 64 -4.73 10.93 -11.92
CA ALA A 64 -5.68 11.86 -12.51
C ALA A 64 -7.00 11.96 -11.72
N ARG A 65 -7.62 10.83 -11.37
CA ARG A 65 -8.86 10.78 -10.58
C ARG A 65 -8.64 10.87 -9.08
N ARG A 66 -7.39 10.99 -8.63
CA ARG A 66 -6.99 11.10 -7.23
C ARG A 66 -7.54 9.99 -6.33
N ARG A 67 -7.87 8.83 -6.90
CA ARG A 67 -8.24 7.62 -6.18
C ARG A 67 -7.02 7.00 -5.51
N GLY A 68 -7.25 5.97 -4.75
CA GLY A 68 -6.24 5.06 -4.23
C GLY A 68 -6.24 3.72 -4.96
N GLY A 69 -5.71 2.72 -4.32
CA GLY A 69 -5.68 1.35 -4.77
C GLY A 69 -5.16 0.43 -3.67
N TYR A 70 -4.89 -0.83 -4.00
CA TYR A 70 -4.28 -1.76 -3.06
C TYR A 70 -2.83 -2.12 -3.49
N CYS A 71 -2.20 -3.09 -2.84
CA CYS A 71 -0.75 -3.34 -2.96
C CYS A 71 -0.23 -3.42 -4.41
N PHE A 72 -0.93 -4.15 -5.29
CA PHE A 72 -0.50 -4.30 -6.68
C PHE A 72 -0.56 -2.99 -7.46
N GLU A 73 -1.59 -2.16 -7.23
CA GLU A 73 -1.74 -0.88 -7.93
C GLU A 73 -0.70 0.14 -7.46
N HIS A 74 -0.54 0.28 -6.14
CA HIS A 74 0.44 1.19 -5.54
C HIS A 74 1.87 0.84 -5.95
N ASN A 75 2.29 -0.41 -5.69
CA ASN A 75 3.67 -0.81 -5.90
C ASN A 75 4.03 -0.93 -7.38
N THR A 76 3.08 -1.27 -8.29
CA THR A 76 3.32 -1.22 -9.73
C THR A 76 3.56 0.20 -10.22
N LEU A 77 2.73 1.17 -9.81
CA LEU A 77 2.94 2.58 -10.15
C LEU A 77 4.26 3.09 -9.56
N PHE A 78 4.54 2.79 -8.30
CA PHE A 78 5.75 3.26 -7.62
C PHE A 78 7.03 2.66 -8.22
N LEU A 79 7.02 1.38 -8.65
CA LEU A 79 8.11 0.75 -9.39
C LEU A 79 8.43 1.51 -10.68
N ALA A 80 7.39 1.86 -11.46
CA ALA A 80 7.59 2.63 -12.69
C ALA A 80 8.19 4.00 -12.42
N VAL A 81 7.76 4.67 -11.34
CA VAL A 81 8.30 5.97 -10.89
C VAL A 81 9.76 5.84 -10.47
N LEU A 82 10.09 4.87 -9.62
CA LEU A 82 11.46 4.63 -9.15
C LEU A 82 12.42 4.40 -10.33
N LYS A 83 12.03 3.56 -11.30
CA LYS A 83 12.82 3.32 -12.51
C LYS A 83 12.97 4.57 -13.37
N ALA A 84 11.93 5.39 -13.50
CA ALA A 84 11.99 6.64 -14.27
C ALA A 84 12.89 7.71 -13.61
N VAL A 85 13.01 7.70 -12.28
CA VAL A 85 13.96 8.57 -11.54
C VAL A 85 15.39 8.04 -11.59
N GLY A 86 15.59 6.76 -11.92
CA GLY A 86 16.92 6.14 -12.07
C GLY A 86 17.32 5.19 -10.95
N PHE A 87 16.38 4.76 -10.09
CA PHE A 87 16.66 3.72 -9.10
C PHE A 87 16.70 2.33 -9.72
N GLU A 88 17.59 1.48 -9.22
CA GLU A 88 17.61 0.06 -9.49
C GLU A 88 16.61 -0.63 -8.55
N ALA A 89 15.42 -0.94 -9.06
CA ALA A 89 14.31 -1.49 -8.30
C ALA A 89 13.72 -2.73 -8.96
N ILE A 90 13.38 -3.72 -8.12
CA ILE A 90 12.67 -4.94 -8.51
C ILE A 90 11.39 -5.11 -7.70
N ALA A 91 10.43 -5.84 -8.25
CA ALA A 91 9.22 -6.24 -7.55
C ALA A 91 9.40 -7.64 -6.94
N CYS A 92 8.86 -7.84 -5.74
CA CYS A 92 8.81 -9.12 -5.06
C CYS A 92 7.38 -9.44 -4.62
N GLU A 93 7.07 -10.73 -4.46
CA GLU A 93 5.80 -11.19 -3.90
C GLU A 93 5.95 -11.66 -2.46
N ALA A 94 4.92 -11.44 -1.65
CA ALA A 94 4.92 -11.80 -0.24
C ALA A 94 3.64 -12.51 0.18
N ARG A 95 3.74 -13.23 1.32
CA ARG A 95 2.60 -13.77 2.06
C ARG A 95 2.33 -12.89 3.26
N VAL A 96 1.13 -12.34 3.35
CA VAL A 96 0.69 -11.61 4.54
C VAL A 96 0.63 -12.59 5.72
N ARG A 97 1.18 -12.16 6.86
CA ARG A 97 1.15 -12.91 8.14
C ARG A 97 0.35 -12.19 9.21
N LEU A 98 0.13 -10.90 9.06
CA LEU A 98 -0.61 -10.08 10.02
C LEU A 98 -2.01 -10.66 10.28
N GLY A 99 -2.23 -11.15 11.52
CA GLY A 99 -3.46 -11.77 11.94
C GLY A 99 -3.81 -13.09 11.24
N ALA A 100 -2.85 -13.71 10.53
CA ALA A 100 -3.06 -14.99 9.85
C ALA A 100 -2.92 -16.17 10.82
N LEU A 101 -3.92 -17.06 10.83
CA LEU A 101 -3.90 -18.29 11.61
C LEU A 101 -3.33 -19.48 10.83
N GLU A 102 -3.18 -19.33 9.51
CA GLU A 102 -2.69 -20.36 8.59
C GLU A 102 -1.84 -19.76 7.49
N LEU A 103 -1.20 -20.63 6.68
CA LEU A 103 -0.38 -20.20 5.55
C LEU A 103 -1.25 -19.63 4.43
N LEU A 104 -1.16 -18.34 4.19
CA LEU A 104 -1.88 -17.66 3.11
C LEU A 104 -1.13 -17.71 1.77
N PRO A 105 -1.83 -17.55 0.63
CA PRO A 105 -1.19 -17.43 -0.69
C PRO A 105 -0.32 -16.16 -0.79
N ARG A 106 0.54 -16.09 -1.82
CA ARG A 106 1.34 -14.90 -2.09
C ARG A 106 0.48 -13.85 -2.79
N THR A 107 -0.16 -13.01 -2.01
CA THR A 107 -1.14 -12.01 -2.45
C THR A 107 -0.74 -10.58 -2.10
N HIS A 108 0.53 -10.37 -1.78
CA HIS A 108 1.07 -9.04 -1.53
C HIS A 108 2.27 -8.77 -2.44
N MET A 109 2.40 -7.52 -2.89
CA MET A 109 3.52 -7.02 -3.69
C MET A 109 4.29 -5.99 -2.89
N LEU A 110 5.62 -6.07 -2.92
CA LEU A 110 6.54 -5.09 -2.36
C LEU A 110 7.67 -4.82 -3.37
N LEU A 111 8.52 -3.86 -3.09
CA LEU A 111 9.68 -3.51 -3.91
C LEU A 111 10.98 -3.65 -3.11
N LEU A 112 12.04 -4.04 -3.80
CA LEU A 112 13.41 -3.91 -3.29
C LEU A 112 14.17 -2.94 -4.17
N VAL A 113 14.83 -1.97 -3.54
CA VAL A 113 15.70 -0.99 -4.20
C VAL A 113 17.14 -1.26 -3.80
N ARG A 114 18.02 -1.43 -4.80
CA ARG A 114 19.47 -1.50 -4.56
C ARG A 114 20.06 -0.10 -4.57
N LEU A 115 20.67 0.29 -3.46
CA LEU A 115 21.26 1.60 -3.29
C LEU A 115 22.50 1.52 -2.40
N GLU A 116 23.64 2.06 -2.85
CA GLU A 116 24.91 2.13 -2.09
C GLU A 116 25.37 0.77 -1.55
N GLY A 117 25.13 -0.31 -2.31
CA GLY A 117 25.51 -1.67 -1.93
C GLY A 117 24.56 -2.38 -0.96
N ALA A 118 23.52 -1.69 -0.50
CA ALA A 118 22.46 -2.25 0.37
C ALA A 118 21.15 -2.47 -0.40
N HIS A 119 20.30 -3.35 0.13
CA HIS A 119 18.92 -3.52 -0.34
C HIS A 119 17.95 -2.86 0.64
N TRP A 120 17.06 -2.06 0.08
CA TRP A 120 16.02 -1.33 0.81
C TRP A 120 14.65 -1.87 0.45
N LEU A 121 13.91 -2.32 1.45
CA LEU A 121 12.51 -2.69 1.30
C LEU A 121 11.67 -1.42 1.20
N CYS A 122 10.95 -1.29 0.07
CA CYS A 122 10.02 -0.21 -0.20
C CYS A 122 8.63 -0.82 -0.39
N ASP A 123 7.67 -0.35 0.38
CA ASP A 123 6.29 -0.80 0.27
C ASP A 123 5.32 0.33 0.62
N VAL A 124 4.74 0.90 -0.40
CA VAL A 124 3.75 1.97 -0.30
C VAL A 124 2.31 1.46 -0.38
N GLY A 125 2.13 0.13 -0.40
CA GLY A 125 0.86 -0.53 -0.66
C GLY A 125 0.38 -1.53 0.40
N PHE A 126 0.90 -1.49 1.64
CA PHE A 126 0.45 -2.41 2.71
C PHE A 126 -0.77 -1.90 3.48
N GLY A 127 -1.07 -0.61 3.40
CA GLY A 127 -2.18 0.02 4.12
C GLY A 127 -1.79 0.58 5.49
N GLY A 128 -2.66 0.43 6.49
CA GLY A 128 -2.53 1.10 7.78
C GLY A 128 -1.26 0.80 8.57
N GLU A 129 -0.78 -0.44 8.54
CA GLU A 129 0.49 -0.87 9.16
C GLU A 129 1.70 -0.70 8.22
N GLY A 130 1.51 -0.09 7.05
CA GLY A 130 2.53 0.11 6.04
C GLY A 130 3.65 1.07 6.46
N LEU A 131 4.79 0.91 5.78
CA LEU A 131 5.97 1.75 5.93
C LEU A 131 5.71 3.19 5.49
N LEU A 132 6.26 4.17 6.20
CA LEU A 132 6.36 5.56 5.74
C LEU A 132 7.72 5.88 5.12
N HIS A 133 8.75 5.10 5.45
CA HIS A 133 10.08 5.17 4.86
C HIS A 133 10.57 3.77 4.47
N PRO A 134 11.46 3.64 3.49
CA PRO A 134 12.14 2.39 3.21
C PRO A 134 12.87 1.84 4.44
N VAL A 135 12.93 0.52 4.56
CA VAL A 135 13.67 -0.18 5.63
C VAL A 135 14.80 -0.99 4.99
N PRO A 136 16.06 -0.87 5.46
CA PRO A 136 17.15 -1.69 4.95
C PRO A 136 16.99 -3.15 5.38
N LEU A 137 17.57 -4.09 4.61
CA LEU A 137 17.59 -5.51 4.97
C LEU A 137 18.80 -5.83 5.86
N ASP A 138 18.98 -5.08 6.95
CA ASP A 138 20.11 -5.16 7.88
C ASP A 138 19.79 -5.88 9.20
N PHE A 139 18.53 -6.32 9.38
CA PHE A 139 18.02 -7.01 10.58
C PHE A 139 17.96 -6.13 11.85
N GLU A 140 18.23 -4.84 11.76
CA GLU A 140 18.11 -3.90 12.86
C GLU A 140 16.70 -3.31 12.99
N ALA A 141 16.42 -2.69 14.12
CA ALA A 141 15.15 -2.01 14.38
C ALA A 141 15.23 -0.55 13.92
N HIS A 142 14.25 -0.14 13.11
CA HIS A 142 14.15 1.20 12.52
C HIS A 142 12.88 1.88 12.97
N ALA A 143 13.01 2.89 13.84
CA ALA A 143 11.88 3.72 14.26
C ALA A 143 11.41 4.62 13.10
N GLN A 144 10.09 4.62 12.86
CA GLN A 144 9.42 5.45 11.87
C GLN A 144 8.15 6.06 12.48
N PHE A 145 8.21 7.31 12.93
CA PHE A 145 7.07 8.02 13.49
C PHE A 145 6.35 7.23 14.61
N LEU A 146 5.17 6.66 14.32
CA LEU A 146 4.35 5.93 15.30
C LEU A 146 4.76 4.46 15.49
N ASN A 147 5.57 3.89 14.60
CA ASN A 147 5.90 2.48 14.60
C ASN A 147 7.40 2.24 14.54
N THR A 148 7.83 1.07 14.98
CA THR A 148 9.20 0.56 14.77
C THR A 148 9.12 -0.70 13.94
N TYR A 149 9.98 -0.81 12.93
CA TYR A 149 10.01 -1.96 12.02
C TYR A 149 11.39 -2.62 12.03
N ARG A 150 11.42 -3.89 11.68
CA ARG A 150 12.64 -4.60 11.31
C ARG A 150 12.36 -5.64 10.24
N VAL A 151 13.40 -6.09 9.56
CA VAL A 151 13.35 -7.27 8.70
C VAL A 151 14.11 -8.40 9.39
N SER A 152 13.45 -9.51 9.72
CA SER A 152 14.07 -10.70 10.26
C SER A 152 14.30 -11.76 9.17
N ALA A 153 15.08 -12.81 9.48
CA ALA A 153 15.38 -13.90 8.56
C ALA A 153 14.83 -15.23 9.09
N GLU A 154 14.14 -15.98 8.23
CA GLU A 154 13.69 -17.34 8.45
C GLU A 154 14.12 -18.22 7.26
N GLY A 155 15.32 -18.83 7.34
CA GLY A 155 15.90 -19.53 6.19
C GLY A 155 16.08 -18.60 4.98
N CYS A 156 15.44 -18.93 3.85
CA CYS A 156 15.46 -18.10 2.65
C CYS A 156 14.48 -16.92 2.72
N LEU A 157 13.57 -16.90 3.68
CA LEU A 157 12.58 -15.84 3.83
C LEU A 157 13.18 -14.63 4.54
N ARG A 158 12.64 -13.46 4.18
CA ARG A 158 12.73 -12.21 4.94
C ARG A 158 11.33 -11.88 5.44
N VAL A 159 11.23 -11.48 6.71
CA VAL A 159 9.95 -11.17 7.35
C VAL A 159 9.98 -9.73 7.81
N LEU A 160 9.10 -8.90 7.24
CA LEU A 160 8.87 -7.56 7.80
C LEU A 160 8.02 -7.70 9.05
N GLN A 161 8.51 -7.10 10.14
CA GLN A 161 7.85 -7.08 11.44
C GLN A 161 7.66 -5.64 11.92
N SER A 162 6.57 -5.40 12.65
CA SER A 162 6.34 -4.18 13.43
C SER A 162 6.39 -4.49 14.92
N PHE A 163 6.75 -3.48 15.73
CA PHE A 163 6.84 -3.62 17.18
C PHE A 163 5.63 -2.98 17.85
N HIS A 164 4.85 -3.79 18.57
CA HIS A 164 3.66 -3.37 19.31
C HIS A 164 3.63 -4.03 20.69
N ASP A 165 3.23 -3.31 21.71
CA ASP A 165 2.99 -3.82 23.08
C ASP A 165 4.15 -4.69 23.63
N GLY A 166 5.40 -4.33 23.31
CA GLY A 166 6.60 -5.05 23.77
C GLY A 166 6.94 -6.30 22.94
N ALA A 167 6.26 -6.59 21.84
CA ALA A 167 6.47 -7.75 20.99
C ALA A 167 6.62 -7.38 19.50
N TRP A 168 7.33 -8.23 18.75
CA TRP A 168 7.41 -8.16 17.30
C TRP A 168 6.27 -8.96 16.66
N GLU A 169 5.50 -8.33 15.81
CA GLU A 169 4.43 -8.94 15.03
C GLU A 169 4.82 -9.03 13.55
N ASP A 170 4.61 -10.21 12.97
CA ASP A 170 4.87 -10.44 11.55
C ASP A 170 3.82 -9.72 10.68
N LEU A 171 4.28 -8.86 9.78
CA LEU A 171 3.41 -8.25 8.77
C LEU A 171 3.29 -9.14 7.53
N TYR A 172 4.43 -9.48 6.94
CA TYR A 172 4.50 -10.42 5.80
C TYR A 172 5.89 -11.02 5.63
N ALA A 173 5.93 -12.16 4.92
CA ALA A 173 7.16 -12.85 4.58
C ALA A 173 7.34 -12.93 3.05
N PHE A 174 8.58 -12.75 2.57
CA PHE A 174 8.94 -12.77 1.16
C PHE A 174 10.31 -13.42 0.92
N VAL A 175 10.55 -13.85 -0.31
CA VAL A 175 11.90 -14.17 -0.79
C VAL A 175 12.39 -12.96 -1.58
N PRO A 176 13.63 -12.48 -1.39
CA PRO A 176 14.19 -11.36 -2.13
C PRO A 176 14.58 -11.81 -3.56
N GLU A 177 13.58 -12.10 -4.38
CA GLU A 177 13.68 -12.60 -5.74
C GLU A 177 12.76 -11.78 -6.64
N GLU A 178 13.28 -11.37 -7.81
CA GLU A 178 12.51 -10.57 -8.76
C GLU A 178 11.30 -11.34 -9.29
N ARG A 179 10.16 -10.65 -9.34
CA ARG A 179 8.93 -11.08 -9.99
C ARG A 179 8.58 -10.14 -11.14
N PHE A 180 7.99 -10.71 -12.16
CA PHE A 180 7.62 -9.99 -13.38
C PHE A 180 6.14 -9.58 -13.36
N PRO A 181 5.72 -8.60 -14.17
CA PRO A 181 4.33 -8.13 -14.20
C PRO A 181 3.30 -9.25 -14.38
N ILE A 182 3.65 -10.31 -15.14
CA ILE A 182 2.75 -11.45 -15.39
C ILE A 182 2.47 -12.28 -14.13
N ASP A 183 3.42 -12.35 -13.18
CA ASP A 183 3.27 -13.10 -11.94
C ASP A 183 2.19 -12.48 -11.06
N PHE A 184 2.09 -11.15 -11.06
CA PHE A 184 1.09 -10.42 -10.30
C PHE A 184 -0.32 -10.49 -10.89
N VAL A 185 -0.50 -10.89 -12.16
CA VAL A 185 -1.83 -11.04 -12.77
C VAL A 185 -2.64 -12.11 -12.05
N LEU A 186 -2.02 -13.26 -11.71
CA LEU A 186 -2.71 -14.35 -11.00
C LEU A 186 -3.05 -13.95 -9.56
N ALA A 187 -2.10 -13.35 -8.84
CA ALA A 187 -2.32 -12.88 -7.48
C ALA A 187 -3.38 -11.78 -7.42
N ASN A 188 -3.35 -10.83 -8.36
CA ASN A 188 -4.36 -9.78 -8.50
C ASN A 188 -5.76 -10.38 -8.78
N HIS A 189 -5.84 -11.35 -9.70
CA HIS A 189 -7.11 -12.02 -10.00
C HIS A 189 -7.68 -12.70 -8.75
N TYR A 190 -6.88 -13.53 -8.05
CA TYR A 190 -7.31 -14.15 -6.81
C TYR A 190 -7.80 -13.11 -5.80
N THR A 191 -6.97 -12.10 -5.54
CA THR A 191 -7.26 -11.09 -4.50
C THR A 191 -8.50 -10.25 -4.81
N SER A 192 -8.76 -9.97 -6.09
CA SER A 192 -9.90 -9.11 -6.51
C SER A 192 -11.19 -9.86 -6.79
N THR A 193 -11.15 -11.22 -6.98
CA THR A 193 -12.32 -11.98 -7.45
C THR A 193 -12.65 -13.23 -6.65
N HIS A 194 -11.67 -13.82 -5.91
CA HIS A 194 -11.91 -15.06 -5.20
C HIS A 194 -12.84 -14.85 -4.00
N PRO A 195 -13.87 -15.69 -3.78
CA PRO A 195 -14.84 -15.53 -2.68
C PRO A 195 -14.19 -15.44 -1.29
N ASP A 196 -13.10 -16.18 -1.06
CA ASP A 196 -12.36 -16.18 0.22
C ASP A 196 -11.44 -14.95 0.37
N SER A 197 -11.36 -14.08 -0.64
CA SER A 197 -10.59 -12.86 -0.52
C SER A 197 -11.25 -11.91 0.47
N ARG A 198 -10.50 -11.51 1.49
CA ARG A 198 -10.93 -10.49 2.45
C ARG A 198 -11.34 -9.17 1.79
N PHE A 199 -10.80 -8.87 0.60
CA PHE A 199 -11.12 -7.64 -0.14
C PHE A 199 -12.49 -7.67 -0.81
N LEU A 200 -13.09 -8.87 -1.02
CA LEU A 200 -14.49 -8.98 -1.41
C LEU A 200 -15.42 -8.84 -0.20
N GLN A 201 -14.98 -9.34 0.96
CA GLN A 201 -15.81 -9.42 2.18
C GLN A 201 -15.78 -8.13 3.01
N THR A 202 -14.74 -7.31 2.84
CA THR A 202 -14.51 -6.12 3.68
C THR A 202 -14.15 -4.93 2.82
N LEU A 203 -14.93 -3.85 2.93
CA LEU A 203 -14.56 -2.54 2.42
C LEU A 203 -13.42 -1.98 3.28
N THR A 204 -12.36 -1.45 2.66
CA THR A 204 -11.32 -0.75 3.39
C THR A 204 -10.85 0.50 2.65
N ALA A 205 -10.62 1.57 3.42
CA ALA A 205 -9.83 2.72 3.01
C ALA A 205 -8.90 3.11 4.16
N GLN A 206 -7.61 3.29 3.88
CA GLN A 206 -6.58 3.53 4.89
C GLN A 206 -5.61 4.60 4.39
N LEU A 207 -5.21 5.50 5.27
CA LEU A 207 -4.25 6.55 4.97
C LEU A 207 -3.29 6.69 6.16
N PRO A 208 -2.07 6.12 6.06
CA PRO A 208 -1.07 6.30 7.08
C PRO A 208 -0.50 7.73 7.04
N GLY A 209 -0.13 8.22 8.22
CA GLY A 209 0.51 9.52 8.37
C GLY A 209 1.48 9.53 9.54
N PRO A 210 2.31 10.59 9.68
CA PRO A 210 3.34 10.64 10.72
C PRO A 210 2.77 10.73 12.15
N GLU A 211 1.61 11.34 12.31
CA GLU A 211 0.98 11.57 13.63
C GLU A 211 -0.32 10.78 13.81
N VAL A 212 -0.93 10.36 12.71
CA VAL A 212 -2.22 9.67 12.72
C VAL A 212 -2.33 8.70 11.55
N ARG A 213 -2.80 7.50 11.84
CA ARG A 213 -3.21 6.52 10.83
C ARG A 213 -4.72 6.45 10.80
N ARG A 214 -5.32 6.71 9.64
CA ARG A 214 -6.77 6.69 9.45
C ARG A 214 -7.18 5.40 8.77
N ILE A 215 -8.17 4.72 9.34
CA ILE A 215 -8.62 3.41 8.88
C ILE A 215 -10.14 3.40 8.83
N LEU A 216 -10.69 3.02 7.69
CA LEU A 216 -12.09 2.66 7.52
C LEU A 216 -12.15 1.17 7.16
N ARG A 217 -12.91 0.39 7.93
CA ARG A 217 -13.25 -1.01 7.62
C ARG A 217 -14.76 -1.19 7.71
N ASN A 218 -15.39 -1.45 6.58
CA ASN A 218 -16.84 -1.40 6.46
C ASN A 218 -17.36 -0.03 6.96
N ARG A 219 -18.03 -0.01 8.12
CA ARG A 219 -18.50 1.23 8.76
C ARG A 219 -17.69 1.62 9.99
N ALA A 220 -16.75 0.79 10.42
CA ALA A 220 -15.87 1.12 11.53
C ALA A 220 -14.76 2.07 11.07
N TYR A 221 -14.83 3.33 11.50
CA TYR A 221 -13.79 4.33 11.30
C TYR A 221 -12.95 4.49 12.56
N ALA A 222 -11.62 4.53 12.39
CA ALA A 222 -10.68 4.73 13.49
C ALA A 222 -9.52 5.64 13.10
N GLU A 223 -9.04 6.42 14.07
CA GLU A 223 -7.76 7.13 14.05
C GLU A 223 -6.82 6.53 15.11
N LEU A 224 -5.62 6.16 14.67
CA LEU A 224 -4.58 5.63 15.54
C LEU A 224 -3.50 6.69 15.70
N ARG A 225 -3.19 7.07 16.95
CA ARG A 225 -2.17 8.06 17.34
C ARG A 225 -1.24 7.44 18.37
N GLY A 226 -0.21 6.71 17.90
CA GLY A 226 0.59 5.84 18.75
C GLY A 226 -0.29 4.73 19.35
N GLU A 227 -0.24 4.56 20.67
CA GLU A 227 -1.06 3.57 21.40
C GLU A 227 -2.53 3.98 21.57
N ARG A 228 -2.90 5.21 21.23
CA ARG A 228 -4.28 5.68 21.35
C ARG A 228 -5.07 5.37 20.09
N ALA A 229 -6.18 4.68 20.24
CA ALA A 229 -7.15 4.43 19.18
C ALA A 229 -8.47 5.13 19.51
N GLU A 230 -8.90 6.02 18.62
CA GLU A 230 -10.22 6.64 18.68
C GLU A 230 -11.03 6.16 17.48
N GLY A 231 -12.21 5.59 17.72
CA GLY A 231 -13.01 5.03 16.65
C GLY A 231 -14.50 5.19 16.90
N ARG A 232 -15.26 5.10 15.81
CA ARG A 232 -16.72 5.08 15.83
C ARG A 232 -17.28 4.26 14.69
N GLU A 233 -18.47 3.73 14.87
CA GLU A 233 -19.26 3.14 13.80
C GLU A 233 -19.98 4.27 13.03
N LEU A 234 -19.85 4.24 11.70
CA LEU A 234 -20.53 5.19 10.81
C LEU A 234 -21.96 4.74 10.53
N ALA A 235 -22.89 5.68 10.42
CA ALA A 235 -24.16 5.41 9.75
C ALA A 235 -23.92 5.13 8.25
N PRO A 236 -24.77 4.35 7.57
CA PRO A 236 -24.55 4.01 6.15
C PRO A 236 -24.33 5.24 5.26
N GLU A 237 -25.06 6.31 5.49
CA GLU A 237 -24.98 7.58 4.76
C GLU A 237 -23.69 8.39 5.03
N GLU A 238 -22.97 8.10 6.11
CA GLU A 238 -21.71 8.77 6.45
C GLU A 238 -20.50 8.18 5.71
N VAL A 239 -20.59 6.96 5.16
CA VAL A 239 -19.44 6.29 4.54
C VAL A 239 -18.87 7.09 3.37
N ILE A 240 -19.71 7.53 2.43
CA ILE A 240 -19.27 8.32 1.27
C ILE A 240 -18.72 9.70 1.68
N PRO A 241 -19.36 10.47 2.56
CA PRO A 241 -18.77 11.68 3.16
C PRO A 241 -17.39 11.45 3.78
N VAL A 242 -17.20 10.40 4.58
CA VAL A 242 -15.90 10.07 5.19
C VAL A 242 -14.85 9.70 4.13
N LEU A 243 -15.20 8.93 3.11
CA LEU A 243 -14.28 8.64 1.99
C LEU A 243 -13.80 9.92 1.31
N ARG A 244 -14.67 10.90 1.10
CA ARG A 244 -14.32 12.18 0.49
C ARG A 244 -13.51 13.09 1.44
N GLU A 245 -13.99 13.30 2.65
CA GLU A 245 -13.45 14.33 3.55
C GLU A 245 -12.17 13.89 4.24
N VAL A 246 -12.04 12.59 4.55
CA VAL A 246 -10.90 12.04 5.28
C VAL A 246 -9.84 11.45 4.35
N PHE A 247 -10.28 10.73 3.31
CA PHE A 247 -9.38 10.02 2.41
C PHE A 247 -9.20 10.73 1.05
N GLY A 248 -9.96 11.80 0.78
CA GLY A 248 -9.90 12.53 -0.49
C GLY A 248 -10.39 11.71 -1.69
N ILE A 249 -11.28 10.73 -1.45
CA ILE A 249 -11.78 9.82 -2.49
C ILE A 249 -13.19 10.24 -2.88
N GLU A 250 -13.33 10.71 -4.13
CA GLU A 250 -14.63 10.97 -4.72
C GLU A 250 -15.25 9.68 -5.27
N MET A 251 -16.51 9.45 -4.93
CA MET A 251 -17.28 8.30 -5.39
C MET A 251 -18.39 8.73 -6.35
N PRO A 252 -18.77 7.87 -7.33
CA PRO A 252 -19.94 8.13 -8.15
C PRO A 252 -21.20 8.29 -7.32
N GLU A 253 -22.14 9.11 -7.79
CA GLU A 253 -23.46 9.24 -7.17
C GLU A 253 -24.17 7.87 -7.11
N GLY A 254 -24.73 7.54 -5.94
CA GLY A 254 -25.41 6.26 -5.73
C GLY A 254 -24.49 5.04 -5.63
N ALA A 255 -23.18 5.23 -5.42
CA ALA A 255 -22.24 4.12 -5.23
C ALA A 255 -22.72 3.19 -4.10
N ARG A 256 -22.74 1.88 -4.39
CA ARG A 256 -23.11 0.82 -3.44
C ARG A 256 -21.97 -0.16 -3.32
N PHE A 257 -21.66 -0.54 -2.09
CA PHE A 257 -20.52 -1.39 -1.77
C PHE A 257 -21.02 -2.76 -1.30
N ARG A 258 -20.51 -3.83 -1.91
CA ARG A 258 -20.92 -5.22 -1.59
C ARG A 258 -20.88 -5.55 -0.10
N ALA A 259 -19.80 -5.18 0.57
CA ALA A 259 -19.62 -5.47 2.00
C ALA A 259 -20.59 -4.72 2.92
N LEU A 260 -21.36 -3.76 2.40
CA LEU A 260 -22.34 -2.96 3.16
C LEU A 260 -23.79 -3.30 2.81
N GLU A 261 -24.03 -4.19 1.83
CA GLU A 261 -25.38 -4.58 1.38
C GLU A 261 -25.88 -5.88 2.04
N GLY A 262 -25.06 -6.51 2.91
CA GLY A 262 -25.36 -7.77 3.61
C GLY A 262 -25.92 -7.60 5.02
#